data_7ae305cf121b455212cbb7afa19097a1
#
_entry.id   7ae305cf121b455212cbb7afa19097a1
#
_cell.length_a   1.000
_cell.length_b   1.000
_cell.length_c   1.000
_cell.angle_alpha   90.00
_cell.angle_beta   90.00
_cell.angle_gamma   90.00
#
_symmetry.space_group_name_H-M   'P 1'
#
loop_
_entity.id
_entity.type
_entity.pdbx_description
1 polymer ?
#
loop_
_entity_poly.entity_id
_entity_poly.type
_entity_poly.pdbx_seq_one_letter_code
_entity_poly.pdbx_strand_id
1 'polypeptide(L)'
;MSEIPHPEIAALLSGLADAWNAGDATAYAALFTEDADYITFDGTHTRGRAAIESTHRRLFDGPLKGSTMAGVGNVTVKPLTDGAVLVIASGGTAVDGLHRPSTVSFTAVRTPGGWRFASFQNTRVAS
;
A
#
# COMPACT_ATOMS: atom_id res chain seq x y z
N MET A 1 13.36 -6.12 -17.06
CA MET A 1 13.89 -5.04 -16.27
C MET A 1 12.98 -4.77 -15.08
N SER A 2 13.49 -4.97 -13.92
CA SER A 2 12.66 -4.87 -12.71
C SER A 2 12.91 -3.57 -11.92
N GLU A 3 13.74 -2.71 -12.46
CA GLU A 3 14.13 -1.50 -11.77
C GLU A 3 13.00 -0.47 -11.79
N ILE A 4 12.69 0.09 -10.64
CA ILE A 4 11.67 1.13 -10.51
C ILE A 4 12.35 2.46 -10.84
N PRO A 5 11.85 3.21 -11.85
CA PRO A 5 12.54 4.41 -12.32
C PRO A 5 12.49 5.60 -11.34
N HIS A 6 11.65 5.52 -10.29
CA HIS A 6 11.49 6.58 -9.31
C HIS A 6 11.95 6.09 -7.94
N PRO A 7 13.14 6.53 -7.44
CA PRO A 7 13.59 6.10 -6.11
C PRO A 7 12.60 6.44 -4.99
N GLU A 8 11.91 7.57 -5.10
CA GLU A 8 10.93 7.97 -4.09
C GLU A 8 9.72 7.02 -4.07
N ILE A 9 9.31 6.53 -5.23
CA ILE A 9 8.21 5.56 -5.31
C ILE A 9 8.66 4.21 -4.76
N ALA A 10 9.88 3.80 -5.06
CA ALA A 10 10.44 2.58 -4.50
C ALA A 10 10.48 2.65 -2.98
N ALA A 11 10.86 3.80 -2.43
CA ALA A 11 10.89 4.01 -0.99
C ALA A 11 9.50 3.91 -0.36
N LEU A 12 8.48 4.46 -1.02
CA LEU A 12 7.09 4.34 -0.54
C LEU A 12 6.65 2.88 -0.50
N LEU A 13 6.95 2.14 -1.56
CA LEU A 13 6.56 0.72 -1.63
C LEU A 13 7.26 -0.12 -0.57
N SER A 14 8.56 0.13 -0.34
CA SER A 14 9.30 -0.54 0.73
C SER A 14 8.73 -0.17 2.10
N GLY A 15 8.35 1.09 2.26
CA GLY A 15 7.77 1.58 3.51
C GLY A 15 6.47 0.87 3.88
N LEU A 16 5.65 0.52 2.88
CA LEU A 16 4.41 -0.24 3.13
C LEU A 16 4.72 -1.59 3.78
N ALA A 17 5.66 -2.35 3.19
CA ALA A 17 6.01 -3.67 3.71
C ALA A 17 6.66 -3.55 5.08
N ASP A 18 7.56 -2.59 5.26
CA ASP A 18 8.24 -2.39 6.54
C ASP A 18 7.26 -2.08 7.67
N ALA A 19 6.34 -1.15 7.42
CA ALA A 19 5.34 -0.76 8.43
C ALA A 19 4.37 -1.91 8.74
N TRP A 20 3.93 -2.63 7.71
CA TRP A 20 3.04 -3.78 7.88
C TRP A 20 3.71 -4.84 8.73
N ASN A 21 4.94 -5.21 8.39
CA ASN A 21 5.67 -6.28 9.08
C ASN A 21 6.03 -5.89 10.52
N ALA A 22 6.13 -4.60 10.80
CA ALA A 22 6.31 -4.10 12.16
C ALA A 22 5.00 -3.97 12.93
N GLY A 23 3.86 -4.14 12.26
CA GLY A 23 2.55 -3.91 12.89
C GLY A 23 2.33 -2.46 13.28
N ASP A 24 2.95 -1.54 12.55
CA ASP A 24 2.97 -0.11 12.90
C ASP A 24 1.94 0.64 12.04
N ALA A 25 0.72 0.76 12.55
CA ALA A 25 -0.37 1.40 11.84
C ALA A 25 -0.11 2.89 11.58
N THR A 26 0.56 3.56 12.49
CA THR A 26 0.90 4.98 12.34
C THR A 26 1.86 5.17 11.17
N ALA A 27 2.94 4.36 11.11
CA ALA A 27 3.91 4.43 10.03
C ALA A 27 3.28 4.05 8.69
N TYR A 28 2.39 3.06 8.70
CA TYR A 28 1.68 2.63 7.49
C TYR A 28 0.84 3.78 6.93
N ALA A 29 0.01 4.38 7.78
CA ALA A 29 -0.89 5.46 7.37
C ALA A 29 -0.13 6.73 6.94
N ALA A 30 1.05 6.96 7.51
CA ALA A 30 1.86 8.14 7.18
C ALA A 30 2.31 8.14 5.71
N LEU A 31 2.26 7.00 5.03
CA LEU A 31 2.62 6.90 3.61
C LEU A 31 1.51 7.43 2.69
N PHE A 32 0.36 7.76 3.25
CA PHE A 32 -0.83 8.19 2.51
C PHE A 32 -1.10 9.68 2.74
N THR A 33 -1.77 10.32 1.77
CA THR A 33 -2.22 11.70 1.94
C THR A 33 -3.34 11.76 2.98
N GLU A 34 -3.61 12.97 3.50
CA GLU A 34 -4.67 13.15 4.50
C GLU A 34 -6.03 12.69 4.00
N ASP A 35 -6.29 12.88 2.71
CA ASP A 35 -7.57 12.57 2.08
C ASP A 35 -7.53 11.32 1.21
N ALA A 36 -6.56 10.44 1.43
CA ALA A 36 -6.37 9.25 0.59
C ALA A 36 -7.59 8.32 0.63
N ASP A 37 -7.81 7.63 -0.47
CA ASP A 37 -8.83 6.60 -0.60
C ASP A 37 -8.16 5.24 -0.59
N TYR A 38 -8.72 4.32 0.19
CA TYR A 38 -8.15 2.99 0.40
C TYR A 38 -9.25 1.95 0.20
N ILE A 39 -9.14 1.17 -0.87
CA ILE A 39 -10.19 0.19 -1.22
C ILE A 39 -9.60 -1.21 -1.09
N THR A 40 -10.20 -2.03 -0.24
CA THR A 40 -9.74 -3.39 -0.02
C THR A 40 -10.46 -4.37 -0.95
N PHE A 41 -9.95 -5.60 -0.99
CA PHE A 41 -10.38 -6.61 -1.96
C PHE A 41 -11.88 -6.92 -1.90
N ASP A 42 -12.52 -6.66 -0.78
CA ASP A 42 -13.95 -6.92 -0.59
C ASP A 42 -14.82 -5.70 -0.93
N GLY A 43 -14.21 -4.63 -1.45
CA GLY A 43 -14.92 -3.41 -1.81
C GLY A 43 -15.06 -2.40 -0.68
N THR A 44 -14.54 -2.70 0.51
CA THR A 44 -14.58 -1.73 1.61
C THR A 44 -13.77 -0.49 1.25
N HIS A 45 -14.37 0.66 1.38
CA HIS A 45 -13.74 1.95 1.05
C HIS A 45 -13.48 2.73 2.34
N THR A 46 -12.22 2.91 2.66
CA THR A 46 -11.78 3.69 3.82
C THR A 46 -11.24 5.03 3.33
N ARG A 47 -11.70 6.11 3.91
CA ARG A 47 -11.34 7.47 3.49
C ARG A 47 -10.53 8.18 4.54
N GLY A 48 -9.37 8.66 4.13
CA GLY A 48 -8.52 9.53 4.92
C GLY A 48 -7.50 8.79 5.75
N ARG A 49 -6.38 9.46 5.97
CA ARG A 49 -5.23 8.89 6.71
C ARG A 49 -5.63 8.41 8.10
N ALA A 50 -6.43 9.20 8.82
CA ALA A 50 -6.81 8.83 10.18
C ALA A 50 -7.63 7.55 10.23
N ALA A 51 -8.54 7.38 9.28
CA ALA A 51 -9.34 6.15 9.19
C ALA A 51 -8.49 4.96 8.75
N ILE A 52 -7.55 5.18 7.83
CA ILE A 52 -6.61 4.15 7.41
C ILE A 52 -5.80 3.67 8.61
N GLU A 53 -5.31 4.59 9.43
CA GLU A 53 -4.54 4.26 10.62
C GLU A 53 -5.37 3.47 11.62
N SER A 54 -6.56 3.93 11.96
CA SER A 54 -7.38 3.26 12.97
C SER A 54 -7.83 1.87 12.51
N THR A 55 -8.16 1.73 11.23
CA THR A 55 -8.54 0.43 10.67
C THR A 55 -7.37 -0.56 10.75
N HIS A 56 -6.18 -0.13 10.36
CA HIS A 56 -5.02 -1.01 10.39
C HIS A 56 -4.56 -1.32 11.81
N ARG A 57 -4.72 -0.38 12.74
CA ARG A 57 -4.43 -0.66 14.14
C ARG A 57 -5.28 -1.80 14.67
N ARG A 58 -6.58 -1.80 14.37
CA ARG A 58 -7.46 -2.90 14.77
C ARG A 58 -7.07 -4.21 14.09
N LEU A 59 -6.70 -4.16 12.81
CA LEU A 59 -6.30 -5.37 12.08
C LEU A 59 -5.00 -5.95 12.64
N PHE A 60 -4.01 -5.11 12.89
CA PHE A 60 -2.73 -5.56 13.43
C PHE A 60 -2.84 -6.08 14.86
N ASP A 61 -3.79 -5.59 15.64
CA ASP A 61 -4.03 -6.06 17.01
C ASP A 61 -4.95 -7.28 17.05
N GLY A 62 -5.59 -7.62 15.94
CA GLY A 62 -6.60 -8.68 15.86
C GLY A 62 -6.37 -9.65 14.71
N PRO A 63 -7.23 -9.65 13.67
CA PRO A 63 -7.22 -10.71 12.65
C PRO A 63 -5.91 -10.81 11.87
N LEU A 64 -5.17 -9.72 11.73
CA LEU A 64 -3.92 -9.71 10.96
C LEU A 64 -2.68 -9.62 11.84
N LYS A 65 -2.82 -9.89 13.14
CA LYS A 65 -1.67 -9.88 14.04
C LYS A 65 -0.66 -10.93 13.59
N GLY A 66 0.58 -10.50 13.42
CA GLY A 66 1.66 -11.38 12.97
C GLY A 66 1.67 -11.66 11.48
N SER A 67 0.72 -11.10 10.73
CA SER A 67 0.75 -11.25 9.27
C SER A 67 1.95 -10.52 8.68
N THR A 68 2.39 -10.98 7.50
CA THR A 68 3.52 -10.39 6.82
C THR A 68 3.13 -9.93 5.42
N MET A 69 3.85 -8.95 4.91
CA MET A 69 3.71 -8.47 3.55
C MET A 69 5.06 -8.58 2.88
N ALA A 70 5.12 -9.33 1.76
CA ALA A 70 6.30 -9.36 0.92
C ALA A 70 6.39 -8.04 0.15
N GLY A 71 7.55 -7.73 -0.37
CA GLY A 71 7.67 -6.60 -1.28
C GLY A 71 6.86 -6.83 -2.54
N VAL A 72 6.53 -5.75 -3.23
CA VAL A 72 5.77 -5.83 -4.48
C VAL A 72 6.67 -6.33 -5.62
N GLY A 73 6.06 -7.00 -6.59
CA GLY A 73 6.73 -7.45 -7.80
C GLY A 73 6.03 -6.95 -9.05
N ASN A 74 6.65 -7.17 -10.20
CA ASN A 74 6.08 -6.81 -11.50
C ASN A 74 5.58 -5.37 -11.53
N VAL A 75 6.41 -4.44 -11.02
CA VAL A 75 5.98 -3.05 -10.82
C VAL A 75 5.96 -2.29 -12.14
N THR A 76 4.83 -1.68 -12.43
CA THR A 76 4.67 -0.73 -13.52
C THR A 76 4.43 0.66 -12.94
N VAL A 77 5.25 1.63 -13.32
CA VAL A 77 5.06 3.02 -12.91
C VAL A 77 4.73 3.83 -14.16
N LYS A 78 3.59 4.49 -14.14
CA LYS A 78 3.11 5.26 -15.29
C LYS A 78 2.96 6.71 -14.86
N PRO A 79 3.82 7.61 -15.36
CA PRO A 79 3.64 9.03 -15.06
C PRO A 79 2.33 9.55 -15.63
N LEU A 80 1.59 10.29 -14.81
CA LEU A 80 0.36 10.95 -15.24
C LEU A 80 0.61 12.44 -15.45
N THR A 81 1.35 13.04 -14.53
CA THR A 81 1.83 14.42 -14.62
C THR A 81 3.18 14.47 -13.91
N ASP A 82 3.81 15.63 -13.83
CA ASP A 82 5.06 15.81 -13.10
C ASP A 82 4.91 15.49 -11.60
N GLY A 83 3.71 15.63 -11.08
CA GLY A 83 3.45 15.43 -9.66
C GLY A 83 2.57 14.24 -9.33
N ALA A 84 2.31 13.35 -10.29
CA ALA A 84 1.45 12.18 -10.04
C ALA A 84 1.85 11.01 -10.91
N VAL A 85 1.86 9.81 -10.33
CA VAL A 85 2.13 8.56 -11.06
C VAL A 85 1.12 7.50 -10.66
N LEU A 86 0.81 6.62 -11.59
CA LEU A 86 0.03 5.40 -11.35
C LEU A 86 0.99 4.25 -11.18
N VAL A 87 0.80 3.46 -10.14
CA VAL A 87 1.64 2.28 -9.87
C VAL A 87 0.75 1.05 -9.86
N ILE A 88 1.10 0.05 -10.65
CA ILE A 88 0.41 -1.24 -10.66
C ILE A 88 1.45 -2.31 -10.36
N ALA A 89 1.14 -3.22 -9.46
CA ALA A 89 2.10 -4.23 -9.05
C ALA A 89 1.38 -5.49 -8.56
N SER A 90 2.12 -6.59 -8.52
CA SER A 90 1.68 -7.77 -7.78
C SER A 90 2.08 -7.59 -6.32
N GLY A 91 1.23 -8.05 -5.42
CA GLY A 91 1.47 -7.97 -3.99
C GLY A 91 0.80 -9.11 -3.27
N GLY A 92 0.69 -8.98 -1.97
CA GLY A 92 -0.01 -9.98 -1.17
C GLY A 92 0.47 -9.99 0.26
N THR A 93 -0.29 -10.67 1.10
CA THR A 93 0.02 -10.87 2.50
C THR A 93 -0.03 -12.34 2.84
N ALA A 94 0.62 -12.72 3.93
CA ALA A 94 0.57 -14.07 4.45
C ALA A 94 0.11 -14.03 5.90
N VAL A 95 -0.87 -14.89 6.21
CA VAL A 95 -1.40 -15.05 7.56
C VAL A 95 -1.30 -16.54 7.89
N ASP A 96 -0.60 -16.88 8.97
CA ASP A 96 -0.40 -18.27 9.39
C ASP A 96 0.15 -19.14 8.26
N GLY A 97 1.06 -18.57 7.47
CA GLY A 97 1.69 -19.29 6.36
C GLY A 97 0.84 -19.37 5.10
N LEU A 98 -0.39 -18.88 5.13
CA LEU A 98 -1.26 -18.88 3.95
C LEU A 98 -1.06 -17.58 3.17
N HIS A 99 -0.51 -17.72 1.97
CA HIS A 99 -0.24 -16.59 1.08
C HIS A 99 -1.49 -16.21 0.30
N ARG A 100 -1.77 -14.92 0.24
CA ARG A 100 -2.93 -14.38 -0.48
C ARG A 100 -2.45 -13.38 -1.52
N PRO A 101 -2.21 -13.84 -2.77
CA PRO A 101 -1.73 -12.93 -3.81
C PRO A 101 -2.80 -11.95 -4.24
N SER A 102 -2.37 -10.76 -4.63
CA SER A 102 -3.27 -9.72 -5.12
C SER A 102 -2.57 -8.89 -6.18
N THR A 103 -3.39 -8.20 -6.98
CA THR A 103 -2.92 -7.11 -7.83
C THR A 103 -3.28 -5.82 -7.13
N VAL A 104 -2.31 -4.94 -7.00
CA VAL A 104 -2.48 -3.67 -6.29
C VAL A 104 -2.26 -2.52 -7.25
N SER A 105 -3.01 -1.44 -7.05
CA SER A 105 -2.78 -0.21 -7.78
C SER A 105 -2.78 0.95 -6.81
N PHE A 106 -1.92 1.92 -7.10
CA PHE A 106 -1.76 3.12 -6.29
C PHE A 106 -1.73 4.33 -7.21
N THR A 107 -2.21 5.47 -6.70
CA THR A 107 -1.85 6.75 -7.27
C THR A 107 -0.95 7.44 -6.25
N ALA A 108 0.27 7.77 -6.65
CA ALA A 108 1.19 8.49 -5.78
C ALA A 108 1.30 9.92 -6.27
N VAL A 109 1.35 10.87 -5.34
CA VAL A 109 1.41 12.29 -5.65
C VAL A 109 2.53 12.95 -4.88
N ARG A 110 3.09 14.00 -5.47
CA ARG A 110 4.08 14.83 -4.80
C ARG A 110 3.38 15.82 -3.88
N THR A 111 3.82 15.86 -2.63
CA THR A 111 3.31 16.81 -1.63
C THR A 111 4.48 17.61 -1.07
N PRO A 112 4.23 18.69 -0.32
CA PRO A 112 5.31 19.42 0.34
C PRO A 112 6.18 18.55 1.25
N GLY A 113 5.62 17.48 1.81
CA GLY A 113 6.36 16.54 2.65
C GLY A 113 7.01 15.39 1.89
N GLY A 114 6.91 15.38 0.56
CA GLY A 114 7.44 14.33 -0.29
C GLY A 114 6.32 13.54 -0.97
N TRP A 115 6.68 12.44 -1.63
CA TRP A 115 5.70 11.62 -2.30
C TRP A 115 4.86 10.84 -1.29
N ARG A 116 3.56 10.73 -1.57
CA ARG A 116 2.60 9.99 -0.73
C ARG A 116 1.58 9.31 -1.65
N PHE A 117 0.97 8.23 -1.15
CA PHE A 117 -0.12 7.58 -1.87
C PHE A 117 -1.42 8.35 -1.66
N ALA A 118 -2.06 8.75 -2.77
CA ALA A 118 -3.38 9.38 -2.74
C ALA A 118 -4.50 8.34 -2.83
N SER A 119 -4.21 7.17 -3.37
CA SER A 119 -5.17 6.08 -3.44
C SER A 119 -4.47 4.73 -3.44
N PHE A 120 -5.20 3.73 -3.00
CA PHE A 120 -4.78 2.34 -3.03
C PHE A 120 -6.00 1.48 -3.29
N GLN A 121 -5.82 0.46 -4.12
CA GLN A 121 -6.84 -0.56 -4.32
C GLN A 121 -6.15 -1.90 -4.50
N ASN A 122 -6.70 -2.94 -3.86
CA ASN A 122 -6.23 -4.27 -4.13
C ASN A 122 -7.36 -5.16 -4.62
N THR A 123 -6.99 -6.09 -5.49
CA THR A 123 -7.89 -7.11 -6.01
C THR A 123 -7.22 -8.45 -5.78
N ARG A 124 -7.92 -9.35 -5.10
CA ARG A 124 -7.38 -10.68 -4.84
C ARG A 124 -7.31 -11.47 -6.14
N VAL A 125 -6.17 -12.10 -6.36
CA VAL A 125 -5.99 -12.94 -7.54
C VAL A 125 -6.71 -14.26 -7.28
N ALA A 126 -7.64 -14.59 -8.16
CA ALA A 126 -8.34 -15.89 -8.10
C ALA A 126 -7.38 -17.00 -8.48
N SER A 127 -7.45 -18.10 -7.79
CA SER A 127 -6.59 -19.26 -8.07
C SER A 127 -7.40 -20.42 -8.62
#